data_1e577dc833214d6fe9fa363896491ae6
#
_entry.id   1e577dc833214d6fe9fa363896491ae6
#
_cell.length_a   1.000
_cell.length_b   1.000
_cell.length_c   1.000
_cell.angle_alpha   90.00
_cell.angle_beta   90.00
_cell.angle_gamma   90.00
#
_symmetry.space_group_name_H-M   'P 1'
#
loop_
_entity.id
_entity.type
_entity.pdbx_description
1 polymer ?
#
loop_
_entity_poly.entity_id
_entity_poly.type
_entity_poly.pdbx_seq_one_letter_code
_entity_poly.pdbx_strand_id
1 'polypeptide(L)'
;MFNSDNSKINFVLFSAPFLLMYSLFFLIPMIMGVWYSFTDWNGMSGNYQIVGLSNYIRCFQDARFLQSFSFTFKYTGLYTVTANILALILAVCTSRNTRNNTALRAVFFTPNVLNLATVGFIWQFILGTLNTGLYKMTGWPVFEISWLNNKDIVLYTVTIVRVWVSVGYLMVIYIAGIQGIDSAVREAAIVDGADGFKLFRSITFPLIMPAVTSCIFISLVTSLKIFPLLLTLTNGGPGHYSESVSLNAYREAFENYRFGYASAKAMLFTAVILVITGIQLVVSKRRESDIA
;
A
#
# COMPACT_ATOMS: atom_id res chain seq x y z
N MET A 1 13.96 -0.83 46.24
CA MET A 1 13.60 0.58 46.07
C MET A 1 14.34 1.11 44.86
N PHE A 2 13.78 0.96 43.66
CA PHE A 2 14.39 1.49 42.44
C PHE A 2 14.18 3.00 42.44
N ASN A 3 15.29 3.74 42.43
CA ASN A 3 15.29 5.21 42.46
C ASN A 3 14.60 5.72 41.17
N SER A 4 13.51 6.45 41.28
CA SER A 4 12.69 6.93 40.14
C SER A 4 13.49 7.80 39.17
N ASP A 5 14.52 8.48 39.63
CA ASP A 5 15.41 9.32 38.84
C ASP A 5 16.35 8.49 37.93
N ASN A 6 16.84 7.35 38.38
CA ASN A 6 17.63 6.45 37.56
C ASN A 6 16.80 5.81 36.44
N SER A 7 15.51 5.58 36.66
CA SER A 7 14.60 5.06 35.64
C SER A 7 14.42 6.04 34.48
N LYS A 8 14.25 7.34 34.76
CA LYS A 8 14.11 8.40 33.73
C LYS A 8 15.41 8.57 32.94
N ILE A 9 16.58 8.58 33.64
CA ILE A 9 17.87 8.70 32.98
C ILE A 9 18.13 7.49 32.05
N ASN A 10 17.86 6.28 32.53
CA ASN A 10 18.02 5.08 31.73
C ASN A 10 17.07 5.09 30.53
N PHE A 11 15.81 5.51 30.69
CA PHE A 11 14.85 5.64 29.57
C PHE A 11 15.36 6.63 28.52
N VAL A 12 15.83 7.80 28.93
CA VAL A 12 16.39 8.80 28.00
C VAL A 12 17.65 8.25 27.31
N LEU A 13 18.56 7.62 28.05
CA LEU A 13 19.80 7.09 27.49
C LEU A 13 19.57 5.99 26.45
N PHE A 14 18.59 5.12 26.68
CA PHE A 14 18.19 4.07 25.69
C PHE A 14 17.42 4.61 24.51
N SER A 15 16.57 5.63 24.71
CA SER A 15 15.73 6.19 23.65
C SER A 15 16.45 7.25 22.81
N ALA A 16 17.42 7.98 23.39
CA ALA A 16 18.08 9.10 22.74
C ALA A 16 18.82 8.74 21.45
N PRO A 17 19.60 7.64 21.35
CA PRO A 17 20.29 7.28 20.10
C PRO A 17 19.30 7.01 18.97
N PHE A 18 18.18 6.31 19.27
CA PHE A 18 17.15 6.00 18.30
C PHE A 18 16.39 7.26 17.85
N LEU A 19 16.00 8.12 18.82
CA LEU A 19 15.34 9.39 18.53
C LEU A 19 16.24 10.34 17.74
N LEU A 20 17.54 10.35 18.00
CA LEU A 20 18.49 11.15 17.26
C LEU A 20 18.60 10.67 15.81
N MET A 21 18.75 9.37 15.58
CA MET A 21 18.77 8.79 14.24
C MET A 21 17.45 9.05 13.48
N TYR A 22 16.32 8.86 14.14
CA TYR A 22 15.00 9.15 13.56
C TYR A 22 14.87 10.63 13.19
N SER A 23 15.30 11.53 14.07
CA SER A 23 15.25 12.97 13.82
C SER A 23 16.15 13.36 12.65
N LEU A 24 17.39 12.86 12.62
CA LEU A 24 18.37 13.19 11.61
C LEU A 24 17.95 12.70 10.21
N PHE A 25 17.48 11.45 10.11
CA PHE A 25 17.21 10.83 8.81
C PHE A 25 15.76 10.94 8.34
N PHE A 26 14.82 11.26 9.23
CA PHE A 26 13.41 11.35 8.89
C PHE A 26 12.81 12.73 9.12
N LEU A 27 12.94 13.28 10.35
CA LEU A 27 12.29 14.58 10.67
C LEU A 27 12.95 15.75 9.94
N ILE A 28 14.29 15.83 9.93
CA ILE A 28 14.99 16.93 9.28
C ILE A 28 14.70 16.95 7.77
N PRO A 29 14.85 15.87 6.97
CA PRO A 29 14.48 15.86 5.56
C PRO A 29 13.00 16.18 5.31
N MET A 30 12.10 15.73 6.19
CA MET A 30 10.67 16.07 6.09
C MET A 30 10.44 17.60 6.26
N ILE A 31 11.05 18.21 7.27
CA ILE A 31 10.96 19.67 7.51
C ILE A 31 11.57 20.43 6.33
N MET A 32 12.72 19.99 5.82
CA MET A 32 13.32 20.56 4.61
C MET A 32 12.40 20.45 3.40
N GLY A 33 11.73 19.30 3.22
CA GLY A 33 10.73 19.14 2.18
C GLY A 33 9.55 20.12 2.30
N VAL A 34 9.07 20.35 3.53
CA VAL A 34 8.08 21.42 3.80
C VAL A 34 8.62 22.79 3.43
N TRP A 35 9.85 23.13 3.81
CA TRP A 35 10.47 24.41 3.47
C TRP A 35 10.59 24.58 1.96
N TYR A 36 11.17 23.60 1.27
CA TYR A 36 11.34 23.68 -0.18
C TYR A 36 10.02 23.76 -0.96
N SER A 37 8.91 23.26 -0.41
CA SER A 37 7.61 23.34 -1.05
C SER A 37 7.13 24.78 -1.30
N PHE A 38 7.66 25.75 -0.54
CA PHE A 38 7.37 27.18 -0.68
C PHE A 38 8.39 27.93 -1.57
N THR A 39 9.29 27.20 -2.24
CA THR A 39 10.37 27.77 -3.05
C THR A 39 10.32 27.31 -4.50
N ASP A 40 11.03 27.98 -5.38
CA ASP A 40 11.26 27.58 -6.77
C ASP A 40 12.52 26.71 -6.95
N TRP A 41 13.05 26.14 -5.87
CA TRP A 41 14.31 25.40 -5.89
C TRP A 41 14.33 24.27 -6.92
N ASN A 42 15.41 24.26 -7.73
CA ASN A 42 15.62 23.25 -8.78
C ASN A 42 16.43 22.02 -8.33
N GLY A 43 16.83 21.95 -7.07
CA GLY A 43 17.61 20.84 -6.52
C GLY A 43 19.13 20.95 -6.70
N MET A 44 19.62 21.90 -7.47
CA MET A 44 21.05 22.03 -7.80
C MET A 44 21.63 23.38 -7.39
N SER A 45 20.92 24.47 -7.63
CA SER A 45 21.43 25.82 -7.35
C SER A 45 21.31 26.16 -5.86
N GLY A 46 22.30 26.86 -5.32
CA GLY A 46 22.22 27.44 -3.99
C GLY A 46 21.29 28.66 -3.91
N ASN A 47 20.93 29.25 -5.05
CA ASN A 47 20.03 30.39 -5.14
C ASN A 47 18.65 29.94 -5.54
N TYR A 48 17.66 30.19 -4.68
CA TYR A 48 16.25 29.96 -4.93
C TYR A 48 15.42 31.09 -4.29
N GLN A 49 14.23 31.31 -4.82
CA GLN A 49 13.32 32.33 -4.30
C GLN A 49 12.16 31.69 -3.54
N ILE A 50 11.63 32.41 -2.56
CA ILE A 50 10.42 32.01 -1.85
C ILE A 50 9.24 32.44 -2.72
N VAL A 51 8.48 31.47 -3.23
CA VAL A 51 7.29 31.68 -4.07
C VAL A 51 5.97 31.53 -3.29
N GLY A 52 6.06 31.32 -1.97
CA GLY A 52 4.90 31.17 -1.11
C GLY A 52 4.01 30.01 -1.54
N LEU A 53 2.70 30.22 -1.63
CA LEU A 53 1.71 29.20 -1.97
C LEU A 53 1.58 28.94 -3.50
N SER A 54 2.35 29.59 -4.33
CA SER A 54 2.25 29.47 -5.80
C SER A 54 2.36 28.04 -6.28
N ASN A 55 3.27 27.23 -5.72
CA ASN A 55 3.42 25.81 -6.04
C ASN A 55 2.14 25.00 -5.73
N TYR A 56 1.49 25.28 -4.61
CA TYR A 56 0.24 24.62 -4.21
C TYR A 56 -0.92 25.00 -5.13
N ILE A 57 -1.05 26.29 -5.49
CA ILE A 57 -2.08 26.76 -6.43
C ILE A 57 -1.88 26.07 -7.78
N ARG A 58 -0.62 26.00 -8.26
CA ARG A 58 -0.25 25.32 -9.49
C ARG A 58 -0.63 23.82 -9.46
N CYS A 59 -0.51 23.11 -8.33
CA CYS A 59 -0.93 21.72 -8.21
C CYS A 59 -2.39 21.52 -8.62
N PHE A 60 -3.30 22.42 -8.23
CA PHE A 60 -4.72 22.33 -8.58
C PHE A 60 -5.03 22.68 -10.04
N GLN A 61 -4.09 23.30 -10.75
CA GLN A 61 -4.21 23.64 -12.18
C GLN A 61 -3.49 22.64 -13.09
N ASP A 62 -2.66 21.76 -12.51
CA ASP A 62 -1.89 20.75 -13.25
C ASP A 62 -2.77 19.53 -13.57
N ALA A 63 -3.25 19.46 -14.81
CA ALA A 63 -4.10 18.37 -15.28
C ALA A 63 -3.45 16.98 -15.12
N ARG A 64 -2.12 16.86 -15.33
CA ARG A 64 -1.38 15.61 -15.16
C ARG A 64 -1.32 15.20 -13.69
N PHE A 65 -1.12 16.15 -12.78
CA PHE A 65 -1.15 15.90 -11.35
C PHE A 65 -2.54 15.45 -10.89
N LEU A 66 -3.60 16.11 -11.33
CA LEU A 66 -4.98 15.71 -11.03
C LEU A 66 -5.33 14.33 -11.60
N GLN A 67 -4.85 14.01 -12.80
CA GLN A 67 -4.98 12.67 -13.36
C GLN A 67 -4.28 11.62 -12.50
N SER A 68 -3.08 11.92 -11.99
CA SER A 68 -2.34 11.01 -11.09
C SER A 68 -3.07 10.77 -9.76
N PHE A 69 -3.78 11.76 -9.23
CA PHE A 69 -4.69 11.59 -8.10
C PHE A 69 -5.82 10.62 -8.45
N SER A 70 -6.52 10.85 -9.57
CA SER A 70 -7.61 9.98 -10.00
C SER A 70 -7.16 8.52 -10.15
N PHE A 71 -6.01 8.29 -10.80
CA PHE A 71 -5.42 6.96 -10.90
C PHE A 71 -5.12 6.37 -9.52
N THR A 72 -4.41 7.11 -8.66
CA THR A 72 -3.98 6.61 -7.34
C THR A 72 -5.18 6.20 -6.49
N PHE A 73 -6.26 6.99 -6.48
CA PHE A 73 -7.46 6.65 -5.70
C PHE A 73 -8.25 5.48 -6.26
N LYS A 74 -8.45 5.42 -7.59
CA LYS A 74 -9.09 4.29 -8.25
C LYS A 74 -8.32 3.00 -7.98
N TYR A 75 -7.00 3.06 -8.14
CA TYR A 75 -6.12 1.93 -7.86
C TYR A 75 -6.19 1.51 -6.38
N THR A 76 -6.09 2.47 -5.45
CA THR A 76 -6.13 2.19 -4.01
C THR A 76 -7.43 1.52 -3.60
N GLY A 77 -8.58 2.03 -4.08
CA GLY A 77 -9.89 1.43 -3.81
C GLY A 77 -9.99 0.00 -4.35
N LEU A 78 -9.64 -0.18 -5.63
CA LEU A 78 -9.70 -1.48 -6.28
C LEU A 78 -8.76 -2.50 -5.62
N TYR A 79 -7.51 -2.10 -5.38
CA TYR A 79 -6.51 -2.96 -4.74
C TYR A 79 -6.92 -3.32 -3.30
N THR A 80 -7.29 -2.34 -2.47
CA THR A 80 -7.63 -2.58 -1.07
C THR A 80 -8.80 -3.57 -0.95
N VAL A 81 -9.83 -3.40 -1.76
CA VAL A 81 -10.99 -4.30 -1.75
C VAL A 81 -10.62 -5.70 -2.24
N THR A 82 -10.00 -5.80 -3.41
CA THR A 82 -9.69 -7.10 -4.02
C THR A 82 -8.65 -7.88 -3.21
N ALA A 83 -7.59 -7.23 -2.73
CA ALA A 83 -6.55 -7.89 -1.94
C ALA A 83 -7.08 -8.41 -0.60
N ASN A 84 -7.90 -7.64 0.11
CA ASN A 84 -8.46 -8.07 1.40
C ASN A 84 -9.50 -9.18 1.24
N ILE A 85 -10.37 -9.12 0.22
CA ILE A 85 -11.35 -10.19 -0.05
C ILE A 85 -10.62 -11.50 -0.36
N LEU A 86 -9.66 -11.47 -1.29
CA LEU A 86 -8.91 -12.67 -1.67
C LEU A 86 -8.06 -13.20 -0.51
N ALA A 87 -7.40 -12.33 0.25
CA ALA A 87 -6.62 -12.73 1.42
C ALA A 87 -7.48 -13.38 2.49
N LEU A 88 -8.66 -12.84 2.77
CA LEU A 88 -9.60 -13.40 3.74
C LEU A 88 -10.13 -14.77 3.28
N ILE A 89 -10.52 -14.93 2.01
CA ILE A 89 -10.93 -16.21 1.44
C ILE A 89 -9.81 -17.26 1.60
N LEU A 90 -8.59 -16.91 1.20
CA LEU A 90 -7.44 -17.80 1.33
C LEU A 90 -7.14 -18.12 2.79
N ALA A 91 -7.27 -17.16 3.71
CA ALA A 91 -7.08 -17.38 5.14
C ALA A 91 -8.08 -18.36 5.71
N VAL A 92 -9.37 -18.21 5.38
CA VAL A 92 -10.42 -19.15 5.81
C VAL A 92 -10.15 -20.57 5.29
N CYS A 93 -9.79 -20.70 4.01
CA CYS A 93 -9.48 -22.00 3.40
C CYS A 93 -8.23 -22.67 3.99
N THR A 94 -7.24 -21.87 4.39
CA THR A 94 -5.94 -22.39 4.85
C THR A 94 -5.69 -22.24 6.35
N SER A 95 -6.70 -21.81 7.15
CA SER A 95 -6.56 -21.56 8.61
C SER A 95 -6.23 -22.81 9.42
N ARG A 96 -6.65 -23.99 8.97
CA ARG A 96 -6.36 -25.26 9.64
C ARG A 96 -4.87 -25.58 9.58
N ASN A 97 -4.32 -26.06 10.70
CA ASN A 97 -2.90 -26.41 10.78
C ASN A 97 -2.62 -27.81 10.20
N THR A 98 -2.60 -27.93 8.87
CA THR A 98 -2.25 -29.15 8.14
C THR A 98 -1.01 -28.91 7.30
N ARG A 99 -0.26 -29.99 6.99
CA ARG A 99 0.94 -29.92 6.16
C ARG A 99 0.68 -29.25 4.79
N ASN A 100 -0.46 -29.59 4.18
CA ASN A 100 -0.85 -29.03 2.89
C ASN A 100 -1.14 -27.51 2.99
N ASN A 101 -1.85 -27.10 4.04
CA ASN A 101 -2.14 -25.69 4.25
C ASN A 101 -0.86 -24.89 4.54
N THR A 102 0.09 -25.45 5.27
CA THR A 102 1.40 -24.81 5.50
C THR A 102 2.15 -24.60 4.18
N ALA A 103 2.17 -25.60 3.31
CA ALA A 103 2.77 -25.47 1.98
C ALA A 103 2.06 -24.41 1.12
N LEU A 104 0.72 -24.39 1.10
CA LEU A 104 -0.05 -23.36 0.38
C LEU A 104 0.23 -21.96 0.90
N ARG A 105 0.29 -21.77 2.23
CA ARG A 105 0.67 -20.48 2.83
C ARG A 105 2.05 -20.03 2.36
N ALA A 106 3.03 -20.92 2.32
CA ALA A 106 4.38 -20.61 1.83
C ALA A 106 4.35 -20.17 0.36
N VAL A 107 3.64 -20.87 -0.52
CA VAL A 107 3.52 -20.54 -1.95
C VAL A 107 2.89 -19.16 -2.13
N PHE A 108 1.77 -18.85 -1.46
CA PHE A 108 1.12 -17.54 -1.58
C PHE A 108 1.94 -16.41 -0.94
N PHE A 109 2.75 -16.70 0.08
CA PHE A 109 3.59 -15.70 0.74
C PHE A 109 4.86 -15.37 -0.05
N THR A 110 5.40 -16.34 -0.80
CA THR A 110 6.69 -16.20 -1.53
C THR A 110 6.79 -14.94 -2.39
N PRO A 111 5.77 -14.51 -3.17
CA PRO A 111 5.88 -13.31 -3.98
C PRO A 111 6.14 -12.03 -3.17
N ASN A 112 5.70 -11.97 -1.92
CA ASN A 112 5.88 -10.81 -1.06
C ASN A 112 7.33 -10.55 -0.65
N VAL A 113 8.19 -11.56 -0.75
CA VAL A 113 9.63 -11.43 -0.44
C VAL A 113 10.39 -10.69 -1.54
N LEU A 114 9.83 -10.67 -2.75
CA LEU A 114 10.45 -10.02 -3.89
C LEU A 114 10.35 -8.49 -3.79
N ASN A 115 11.42 -7.80 -4.17
CA ASN A 115 11.38 -6.35 -4.29
C ASN A 115 10.40 -5.93 -5.39
N LEU A 116 9.56 -4.91 -5.10
CA LEU A 116 8.53 -4.44 -6.04
C LEU A 116 9.06 -3.96 -7.39
N ALA A 117 10.26 -3.39 -7.43
CA ALA A 117 10.88 -2.99 -8.69
C ALA A 117 11.26 -4.22 -9.52
N THR A 118 11.80 -5.26 -8.90
CA THR A 118 12.11 -6.54 -9.58
C THR A 118 10.83 -7.20 -10.10
N VAL A 119 9.77 -7.22 -9.31
CA VAL A 119 8.45 -7.71 -9.74
C VAL A 119 7.97 -6.95 -10.98
N GLY A 120 8.13 -5.62 -10.99
CA GLY A 120 7.74 -4.80 -12.13
C GLY A 120 8.45 -5.21 -13.42
N PHE A 121 9.77 -5.40 -13.39
CA PHE A 121 10.53 -5.86 -14.56
C PHE A 121 10.13 -7.27 -15.02
N ILE A 122 9.93 -8.21 -14.08
CA ILE A 122 9.50 -9.57 -14.41
C ILE A 122 8.14 -9.54 -15.13
N TRP A 123 7.16 -8.82 -14.56
CA TRP A 123 5.83 -8.74 -15.15
C TRP A 123 5.79 -7.91 -16.43
N GLN A 124 6.64 -6.89 -16.57
CA GLN A 124 6.82 -6.16 -17.82
C GLN A 124 7.28 -7.09 -18.94
N PHE A 125 8.25 -7.97 -18.66
CA PHE A 125 8.70 -8.97 -19.61
C PHE A 125 7.59 -10.00 -19.95
N ILE A 126 6.88 -10.51 -18.93
CA ILE A 126 5.80 -11.49 -19.12
C ILE A 126 4.65 -10.90 -19.95
N LEU A 127 4.13 -9.75 -19.55
CA LEU A 127 2.95 -9.14 -20.17
C LEU A 127 3.26 -8.39 -21.47
N GLY A 128 4.49 -8.02 -21.68
CA GLY A 128 4.96 -7.38 -22.92
C GLY A 128 5.52 -8.40 -23.90
N THR A 129 6.77 -8.78 -23.70
CA THR A 129 7.53 -9.57 -24.68
C THR A 129 7.02 -11.01 -24.80
N LEU A 130 6.84 -11.70 -23.66
CA LEU A 130 6.41 -13.10 -23.67
C LEU A 130 4.98 -13.24 -24.19
N ASN A 131 4.08 -12.38 -23.75
CA ASN A 131 2.69 -12.37 -24.20
C ASN A 131 2.58 -12.21 -25.71
N THR A 132 3.32 -11.25 -26.29
CA THR A 132 3.38 -11.05 -27.75
C THR A 132 3.96 -12.26 -28.49
N GLY A 133 4.99 -12.89 -27.92
CA GLY A 133 5.57 -14.12 -28.47
C GLY A 133 4.57 -15.29 -28.49
N LEU A 134 3.85 -15.47 -27.38
CA LEU A 134 2.83 -16.52 -27.26
C LEU A 134 1.67 -16.30 -28.25
N TYR A 135 1.23 -15.04 -28.46
CA TYR A 135 0.23 -14.73 -29.47
C TYR A 135 0.68 -15.15 -30.86
N LYS A 136 1.92 -14.81 -31.25
CA LYS A 136 2.47 -15.20 -32.54
C LYS A 136 2.56 -16.73 -32.74
N MET A 137 2.75 -17.48 -31.67
CA MET A 137 2.88 -18.95 -31.72
C MET A 137 1.53 -19.66 -31.68
N THR A 138 0.58 -19.18 -30.88
CA THR A 138 -0.67 -19.89 -30.59
C THR A 138 -1.89 -19.31 -31.27
N GLY A 139 -1.87 -18.02 -31.65
CA GLY A 139 -3.00 -17.29 -32.18
C GLY A 139 -4.16 -17.08 -31.17
N TRP A 140 -3.95 -17.38 -29.88
CA TRP A 140 -5.01 -17.28 -28.90
C TRP A 140 -5.33 -15.81 -28.56
N PRO A 141 -6.62 -15.39 -28.65
CA PRO A 141 -7.00 -13.99 -28.42
C PRO A 141 -6.61 -13.43 -27.04
N VAL A 142 -6.47 -14.29 -26.03
CA VAL A 142 -6.05 -13.86 -24.68
C VAL A 142 -4.65 -13.23 -24.68
N PHE A 143 -3.77 -13.67 -25.60
CA PHE A 143 -2.42 -13.12 -25.74
C PHE A 143 -2.34 -11.92 -26.70
N GLU A 144 -3.41 -11.59 -27.38
CA GLU A 144 -3.54 -10.36 -28.18
C GLU A 144 -3.71 -9.10 -27.31
N ILE A 145 -4.20 -9.31 -26.09
CA ILE A 145 -4.48 -8.21 -25.16
C ILE A 145 -3.19 -7.46 -24.81
N SER A 146 -3.20 -6.16 -25.10
CA SER A 146 -2.09 -5.27 -24.72
C SER A 146 -2.26 -4.80 -23.28
N TRP A 147 -1.85 -5.66 -22.33
CA TRP A 147 -2.04 -5.46 -20.89
C TRP A 147 -1.42 -4.17 -20.35
N LEU A 148 -0.28 -3.75 -20.91
CA LEU A 148 0.49 -2.60 -20.42
C LEU A 148 0.23 -1.32 -21.22
N ASN A 149 -0.20 -1.44 -22.50
CA ASN A 149 -0.33 -0.31 -23.40
C ASN A 149 -1.79 0.09 -23.67
N ASN A 150 -2.74 -0.49 -22.95
CA ASN A 150 -4.15 -0.12 -23.06
C ASN A 150 -4.57 0.69 -21.83
N LYS A 151 -5.01 1.94 -22.04
CA LYS A 151 -5.43 2.88 -20.98
C LYS A 151 -6.58 2.36 -20.10
N ASP A 152 -7.47 1.55 -20.68
CA ASP A 152 -8.67 1.03 -20.01
C ASP A 152 -8.36 -0.21 -19.17
N ILE A 153 -7.26 -0.91 -19.47
CA ILE A 153 -6.85 -2.17 -18.83
C ILE A 153 -5.72 -1.98 -17.83
N VAL A 154 -4.84 -1.02 -18.05
CA VAL A 154 -3.59 -0.86 -17.26
C VAL A 154 -3.84 -0.76 -15.74
N LEU A 155 -4.94 -0.13 -15.33
CA LEU A 155 -5.34 -0.04 -13.92
C LEU A 155 -5.55 -1.45 -13.31
N TYR A 156 -6.25 -2.31 -14.01
CA TYR A 156 -6.52 -3.69 -13.59
C TYR A 156 -5.25 -4.52 -13.61
N THR A 157 -4.42 -4.34 -14.63
CA THR A 157 -3.11 -5.03 -14.75
C THR A 157 -2.21 -4.74 -13.55
N VAL A 158 -2.02 -3.47 -13.22
CA VAL A 158 -1.25 -3.05 -12.04
C VAL A 158 -1.84 -3.62 -10.76
N THR A 159 -3.17 -3.61 -10.64
CA THR A 159 -3.87 -4.15 -9.48
C THR A 159 -3.65 -5.66 -9.33
N ILE A 160 -3.79 -6.43 -10.41
CA ILE A 160 -3.58 -7.89 -10.39
C ILE A 160 -2.16 -8.23 -9.95
N VAL A 161 -1.16 -7.58 -10.54
CA VAL A 161 0.25 -7.79 -10.18
C VAL A 161 0.49 -7.47 -8.70
N ARG A 162 -0.06 -6.37 -8.21
CA ARG A 162 0.12 -5.97 -6.82
C ARG A 162 -0.61 -6.88 -5.83
N VAL A 163 -1.82 -7.33 -6.16
CA VAL A 163 -2.58 -8.31 -5.37
C VAL A 163 -1.81 -9.62 -5.29
N TRP A 164 -1.28 -10.13 -6.42
CA TRP A 164 -0.47 -11.35 -6.44
C TRP A 164 0.73 -11.27 -5.48
N VAL A 165 1.40 -10.10 -5.40
CA VAL A 165 2.51 -9.91 -4.46
C VAL A 165 2.06 -9.92 -3.01
N SER A 166 0.94 -9.27 -2.69
CA SER A 166 0.59 -8.92 -1.31
C SER A 166 -0.44 -9.83 -0.65
N VAL A 167 -1.19 -10.60 -1.44
CA VAL A 167 -2.31 -11.40 -0.92
C VAL A 167 -1.86 -12.40 0.15
N GLY A 168 -0.70 -13.01 -0.01
CA GLY A 168 -0.16 -13.96 0.96
C GLY A 168 0.22 -13.32 2.29
N TYR A 169 0.76 -12.10 2.25
CA TYR A 169 1.06 -11.34 3.46
C TYR A 169 -0.20 -11.00 4.27
N LEU A 170 -1.22 -10.47 3.59
CA LEU A 170 -2.50 -10.16 4.23
C LEU A 170 -3.19 -11.44 4.72
N MET A 171 -3.13 -12.54 3.96
CA MET A 171 -3.65 -13.84 4.35
C MET A 171 -3.07 -14.33 5.69
N VAL A 172 -1.75 -14.17 5.90
CA VAL A 172 -1.10 -14.59 7.16
C VAL A 172 -1.63 -13.79 8.35
N ILE A 173 -1.87 -12.48 8.19
CA ILE A 173 -2.46 -11.65 9.25
C ILE A 173 -3.89 -12.12 9.57
N TYR A 174 -4.71 -12.40 8.55
CA TYR A 174 -6.05 -12.95 8.76
C TYR A 174 -6.02 -14.33 9.42
N ILE A 175 -5.09 -15.21 9.05
CA ILE A 175 -4.90 -16.52 9.69
C ILE A 175 -4.57 -16.34 11.18
N ALA A 176 -3.67 -15.42 11.51
CA ALA A 176 -3.35 -15.14 12.91
C ALA A 176 -4.59 -14.67 13.70
N GLY A 177 -5.41 -13.80 13.12
CA GLY A 177 -6.69 -13.40 13.71
C GLY A 177 -7.66 -14.58 13.92
N ILE A 178 -7.82 -15.44 12.90
CA ILE A 178 -8.71 -16.62 12.99
C ILE A 178 -8.21 -17.64 14.04
N GLN A 179 -6.90 -17.87 14.11
CA GLN A 179 -6.29 -18.79 15.06
C GLN A 179 -6.25 -18.24 16.49
N GLY A 180 -6.38 -16.93 16.66
CA GLY A 180 -6.47 -16.27 17.96
C GLY A 180 -7.86 -16.38 18.62
N ILE A 181 -8.89 -16.88 17.91
CA ILE A 181 -10.21 -17.10 18.48
C ILE A 181 -10.18 -18.31 19.42
N ASP A 182 -10.71 -18.13 20.63
CA ASP A 182 -10.81 -19.22 21.61
C ASP A 182 -11.66 -20.38 21.04
N SER A 183 -11.11 -21.60 21.13
CA SER A 183 -11.81 -22.81 20.67
C SER A 183 -13.14 -23.01 21.39
N ALA A 184 -13.24 -22.66 22.68
CA ALA A 184 -14.47 -22.78 23.46
C ALA A 184 -15.61 -21.94 22.89
N VAL A 185 -15.33 -20.71 22.41
CA VAL A 185 -16.34 -19.86 21.77
C VAL A 185 -16.83 -20.49 20.47
N ARG A 186 -15.92 -21.07 19.70
CA ARG A 186 -16.26 -21.72 18.44
C ARG A 186 -17.06 -23.01 18.65
N GLU A 187 -16.67 -23.81 19.63
CA GLU A 187 -17.36 -25.06 19.97
C GLU A 187 -18.77 -24.81 20.52
N ALA A 188 -18.94 -23.82 21.40
CA ALA A 188 -20.24 -23.39 21.89
C ALA A 188 -21.17 -22.96 20.75
N ALA A 189 -20.66 -22.14 19.80
CA ALA A 189 -21.45 -21.75 18.64
C ALA A 189 -21.87 -22.92 17.74
N ILE A 190 -21.03 -23.96 17.61
CA ILE A 190 -21.39 -25.19 16.88
C ILE A 190 -22.48 -25.96 17.59
N VAL A 191 -22.42 -26.05 18.92
CA VAL A 191 -23.48 -26.68 19.74
C VAL A 191 -24.82 -25.95 19.59
N ASP A 192 -24.76 -24.58 19.46
CA ASP A 192 -25.94 -23.75 19.20
C ASP A 192 -26.42 -23.81 17.73
N GLY A 193 -25.87 -24.71 16.92
CA GLY A 193 -26.28 -24.93 15.52
C GLY A 193 -25.74 -23.89 14.53
N ALA A 194 -24.63 -23.24 14.85
CA ALA A 194 -23.91 -22.42 13.88
C ALA A 194 -22.88 -23.27 13.11
N ASP A 195 -23.03 -23.39 11.79
CA ASP A 195 -22.12 -24.11 10.92
C ASP A 195 -21.69 -23.28 9.71
N GLY A 196 -20.64 -23.68 9.03
CA GLY A 196 -20.19 -23.13 7.74
C GLY A 196 -20.21 -21.61 7.68
N PHE A 197 -21.04 -21.07 6.78
CA PHE A 197 -21.13 -19.62 6.55
C PHE A 197 -21.77 -18.87 7.73
N LYS A 198 -22.70 -19.48 8.46
CA LYS A 198 -23.33 -18.88 9.64
C LYS A 198 -22.29 -18.68 10.75
N LEU A 199 -21.47 -19.71 11.02
CA LEU A 199 -20.36 -19.63 11.97
C LEU A 199 -19.35 -18.54 11.57
N PHE A 200 -19.00 -18.48 10.28
CA PHE A 200 -18.10 -17.44 9.78
C PHE A 200 -18.67 -16.03 9.99
N ARG A 201 -19.90 -15.78 9.54
CA ARG A 201 -20.50 -14.43 9.57
C ARG A 201 -20.80 -13.93 10.97
N SER A 202 -21.33 -14.80 11.84
CA SER A 202 -21.85 -14.41 13.17
C SER A 202 -20.81 -14.49 14.28
N ILE A 203 -19.77 -15.31 14.13
CA ILE A 203 -18.75 -15.53 15.16
C ILE A 203 -17.37 -15.16 14.66
N THR A 204 -16.87 -15.81 13.59
CA THR A 204 -15.49 -15.65 13.16
C THR A 204 -15.22 -14.22 12.67
N PHE A 205 -16.04 -13.70 11.76
CA PHE A 205 -15.80 -12.38 11.14
C PHE A 205 -15.86 -11.24 12.17
N PRO A 206 -16.82 -11.15 13.09
CA PRO A 206 -16.77 -10.15 14.16
C PRO A 206 -15.53 -10.24 15.05
N LEU A 207 -15.15 -11.44 15.46
CA LEU A 207 -14.00 -11.64 16.35
C LEU A 207 -12.65 -11.35 15.70
N ILE A 208 -12.52 -11.44 14.37
CA ILE A 208 -11.30 -11.07 13.65
C ILE A 208 -11.26 -9.58 13.21
N MET A 209 -12.20 -8.75 13.65
CA MET A 209 -12.23 -7.33 13.26
C MET A 209 -10.90 -6.59 13.49
N PRO A 210 -10.12 -6.82 14.55
CA PRO A 210 -8.79 -6.23 14.70
C PRO A 210 -7.82 -6.59 13.56
N ALA A 211 -7.88 -7.84 13.08
CA ALA A 211 -7.09 -8.27 11.93
C ALA A 211 -7.59 -7.62 10.63
N VAL A 212 -8.91 -7.50 10.45
CA VAL A 212 -9.54 -6.81 9.31
C VAL A 212 -9.08 -5.35 9.26
N THR A 213 -9.17 -4.64 10.38
CA THR A 213 -8.72 -3.25 10.52
C THR A 213 -7.25 -3.11 10.13
N SER A 214 -6.39 -3.98 10.66
CA SER A 214 -4.95 -3.97 10.36
C SER A 214 -4.68 -4.23 8.89
N CYS A 215 -5.33 -5.20 8.28
CA CYS A 215 -5.17 -5.52 6.85
C CYS A 215 -5.64 -4.38 5.94
N ILE A 216 -6.79 -3.77 6.24
CA ILE A 216 -7.29 -2.60 5.50
C ILE A 216 -6.34 -1.43 5.64
N PHE A 217 -5.85 -1.14 6.85
CA PHE A 217 -4.88 -0.07 7.08
C PHE A 217 -3.59 -0.27 6.29
N ILE A 218 -2.98 -1.46 6.37
CA ILE A 218 -1.74 -1.78 5.67
C ILE A 218 -1.94 -1.69 4.15
N SER A 219 -3.00 -2.28 3.62
CA SER A 219 -3.28 -2.26 2.18
C SER A 219 -3.54 -0.84 1.67
N LEU A 220 -4.29 -0.03 2.42
CA LEU A 220 -4.59 1.36 2.07
C LEU A 220 -3.32 2.23 2.07
N VAL A 221 -2.51 2.18 3.12
CA VAL A 221 -1.28 3.00 3.21
C VAL A 221 -0.26 2.59 2.14
N THR A 222 -0.08 1.28 1.92
CA THR A 222 0.89 0.80 0.93
C THR A 222 0.46 1.07 -0.51
N SER A 223 -0.84 1.06 -0.80
CA SER A 223 -1.36 1.37 -2.14
C SER A 223 -1.29 2.87 -2.47
N LEU A 224 -1.61 3.74 -1.52
CA LEU A 224 -1.46 5.18 -1.72
C LEU A 224 -0.02 5.56 -2.09
N LYS A 225 0.97 4.88 -1.51
CA LYS A 225 2.40 5.14 -1.74
C LYS A 225 3.01 4.31 -2.89
N ILE A 226 2.19 3.75 -3.79
CA ILE A 226 2.72 2.93 -4.88
C ILE A 226 3.64 3.76 -5.79
N PHE A 227 4.89 3.30 -5.96
CA PHE A 227 5.90 3.94 -6.79
C PHE A 227 6.81 2.94 -7.51
N PRO A 228 7.61 2.06 -6.83
CA PRO A 228 8.62 1.25 -7.50
C PRO A 228 8.03 0.31 -8.55
N LEU A 229 6.86 -0.29 -8.25
CA LEU A 229 6.17 -1.16 -9.21
C LEU A 229 5.76 -0.41 -10.47
N LEU A 230 5.18 0.79 -10.33
CA LEU A 230 4.72 1.57 -11.50
C LEU A 230 5.89 2.06 -12.35
N LEU A 231 6.99 2.47 -11.71
CA LEU A 231 8.18 2.92 -12.41
C LEU A 231 8.73 1.82 -13.34
N THR A 232 8.74 0.57 -12.86
CA THR A 232 9.37 -0.54 -13.60
C THR A 232 8.39 -1.32 -14.48
N LEU A 233 7.11 -1.42 -14.09
CA LEU A 233 6.10 -2.19 -14.85
C LEU A 233 5.58 -1.42 -16.06
N THR A 234 5.17 -0.17 -15.87
CA THR A 234 4.48 0.63 -16.89
C THR A 234 5.19 1.93 -17.22
N ASN A 235 6.12 2.33 -16.37
CA ASN A 235 6.72 3.68 -16.41
C ASN A 235 5.63 4.78 -16.51
N GLY A 236 4.49 4.60 -15.79
CA GLY A 236 3.35 5.54 -15.81
C GLY A 236 2.51 5.52 -17.07
N GLY A 237 2.85 4.68 -18.08
CA GLY A 237 2.17 4.60 -19.38
C GLY A 237 0.85 3.79 -19.33
N PRO A 238 0.13 3.76 -20.47
CA PRO A 238 0.26 4.62 -21.64
C PRO A 238 -0.20 6.07 -21.35
N GLY A 239 0.45 7.08 -21.93
CA GLY A 239 -0.02 8.48 -21.84
C GLY A 239 -0.29 9.01 -20.41
N HIS A 240 0.48 8.57 -19.41
CA HIS A 240 0.34 8.90 -17.98
C HIS A 240 -0.88 8.29 -17.28
N TYR A 241 -1.62 7.36 -17.92
CA TYR A 241 -2.84 6.75 -17.34
C TYR A 241 -2.55 5.81 -16.15
N SER A 242 -1.34 5.34 -15.97
CA SER A 242 -0.91 4.58 -14.78
C SER A 242 0.11 5.32 -13.92
N GLU A 243 0.13 6.64 -13.99
CA GLU A 243 1.02 7.46 -13.18
C GLU A 243 0.40 7.73 -11.81
N SER A 244 1.06 7.28 -10.73
CA SER A 244 0.66 7.63 -9.36
C SER A 244 1.16 9.03 -8.98
N VAL A 245 0.57 9.60 -7.91
CA VAL A 245 1.02 10.88 -7.36
C VAL A 245 2.49 10.82 -6.96
N SER A 246 2.95 9.71 -6.38
CA SER A 246 4.35 9.52 -5.99
C SER A 246 5.28 9.49 -7.21
N LEU A 247 4.87 8.83 -8.32
CA LEU A 247 5.64 8.80 -9.55
C LEU A 247 5.65 10.17 -10.25
N ASN A 248 4.54 10.89 -10.22
CA ASN A 248 4.44 12.25 -10.75
C ASN A 248 5.37 13.23 -10.01
N ALA A 249 5.36 13.19 -8.66
CA ALA A 249 6.25 14.00 -7.85
C ALA A 249 7.74 13.66 -8.10
N TYR A 250 8.06 12.36 -8.23
CA TYR A 250 9.42 11.90 -8.56
C TYR A 250 9.89 12.48 -9.90
N ARG A 251 9.08 12.42 -10.93
CA ARG A 251 9.41 12.97 -12.25
C ARG A 251 9.59 14.47 -12.22
N GLU A 252 8.75 15.18 -11.49
CA GLU A 252 8.88 16.63 -11.34
C GLU A 252 10.21 17.02 -10.70
N ALA A 253 10.65 16.24 -9.68
CA ALA A 253 11.93 16.48 -9.02
C ALA A 253 13.11 16.10 -9.94
N PHE A 254 13.18 14.87 -10.43
CA PHE A 254 14.39 14.28 -10.99
C PHE A 254 14.48 14.34 -12.53
N GLU A 255 13.35 14.42 -13.24
CA GLU A 255 13.32 14.57 -14.69
C GLU A 255 13.17 16.03 -15.10
N ASN A 256 12.34 16.81 -14.38
CA ASN A 256 12.04 18.21 -14.69
C ASN A 256 12.88 19.22 -13.88
N TYR A 257 13.65 18.74 -12.89
CA TYR A 257 14.48 19.58 -12.01
C TYR A 257 13.70 20.71 -11.32
N ARG A 258 12.48 20.41 -10.82
CA ARG A 258 11.59 21.33 -10.11
C ARG A 258 11.31 20.82 -8.69
N PHE A 259 12.37 20.76 -7.88
CA PHE A 259 12.29 20.16 -6.54
C PHE A 259 11.31 20.88 -5.61
N GLY A 260 11.25 22.22 -5.67
CA GLY A 260 10.28 23.00 -4.89
C GLY A 260 8.84 22.62 -5.22
N TYR A 261 8.51 22.51 -6.51
CA TYR A 261 7.18 22.11 -6.96
C TYR A 261 6.88 20.63 -6.67
N ALA A 262 7.86 19.75 -6.84
CA ALA A 262 7.73 18.34 -6.46
C ALA A 262 7.49 18.16 -4.96
N SER A 263 8.18 18.95 -4.13
CA SER A 263 7.97 18.98 -2.67
C SER A 263 6.55 19.43 -2.32
N ALA A 264 6.00 20.44 -3.00
CA ALA A 264 4.62 20.85 -2.78
C ALA A 264 3.61 19.74 -3.14
N LYS A 265 3.81 19.03 -4.26
CA LYS A 265 3.02 17.86 -4.65
C LYS A 265 3.08 16.77 -3.58
N ALA A 266 4.29 16.45 -3.09
CA ALA A 266 4.49 15.43 -2.06
C ALA A 266 3.86 15.81 -0.71
N MET A 267 3.98 17.06 -0.28
CA MET A 267 3.37 17.55 0.96
C MET A 267 1.85 17.55 0.90
N LEU A 268 1.27 18.02 -0.22
CA LEU A 268 -0.19 17.97 -0.44
C LEU A 268 -0.69 16.53 -0.38
N PHE A 269 -0.01 15.61 -1.04
CA PHE A 269 -0.40 14.20 -1.03
C PHE A 269 -0.22 13.56 0.35
N THR A 270 0.84 13.90 1.08
CA THR A 270 1.04 13.45 2.46
C THR A 270 -0.08 13.90 3.37
N ALA A 271 -0.53 15.17 3.26
CA ALA A 271 -1.67 15.66 4.01
C ALA A 271 -2.95 14.85 3.72
N VAL A 272 -3.19 14.54 2.44
CA VAL A 272 -4.34 13.70 2.03
C VAL A 272 -4.25 12.29 2.61
N ILE A 273 -3.06 11.66 2.56
CA ILE A 273 -2.84 10.34 3.17
C ILE A 273 -3.14 10.37 4.67
N LEU A 274 -2.66 11.38 5.40
CA LEU A 274 -2.89 11.52 6.84
C LEU A 274 -4.37 11.65 7.17
N VAL A 275 -5.12 12.43 6.39
CA VAL A 275 -6.57 12.57 6.57
C VAL A 275 -7.29 11.24 6.34
N ILE A 276 -7.00 10.56 5.23
CA ILE A 276 -7.67 9.30 4.88
C ILE A 276 -7.36 8.21 5.92
N THR A 277 -6.09 8.05 6.27
CA THR A 277 -5.67 7.03 7.25
C THR A 277 -6.17 7.35 8.65
N GLY A 278 -6.24 8.64 9.02
CA GLY A 278 -6.84 9.09 10.27
C GLY A 278 -8.32 8.75 10.36
N ILE A 279 -9.09 9.06 9.31
CA ILE A 279 -10.52 8.71 9.23
C ILE A 279 -10.70 7.19 9.32
N GLN A 280 -9.93 6.43 8.56
CA GLN A 280 -10.00 4.97 8.58
C GLN A 280 -9.75 4.40 9.98
N LEU A 281 -8.72 4.87 10.70
CA LEU A 281 -8.43 4.42 12.07
C LEU A 281 -9.55 4.76 13.05
N VAL A 282 -10.11 5.96 12.98
CA VAL A 282 -11.23 6.36 13.86
C VAL A 282 -12.47 5.50 13.61
N VAL A 283 -12.83 5.29 12.33
CA VAL A 283 -13.98 4.46 11.96
C VAL A 283 -13.79 3.00 12.38
N SER A 284 -12.59 2.46 12.18
CA SER A 284 -12.30 1.07 12.53
C SER A 284 -12.29 0.83 14.05
N LYS A 285 -11.67 1.73 14.82
CA LYS A 285 -11.67 1.61 16.30
C LYS A 285 -13.07 1.67 16.91
N ARG A 286 -13.97 2.50 16.37
CA ARG A 286 -15.36 2.51 16.82
C ARG A 286 -16.04 1.17 16.62
N ARG A 287 -15.86 0.54 15.46
CA ARG A 287 -16.43 -0.79 15.17
C ARG A 287 -15.84 -1.90 16.05
N GLU A 288 -14.55 -1.81 16.41
CA GLU A 288 -13.93 -2.76 17.33
C GLU A 288 -14.51 -2.62 18.74
N SER A 289 -14.73 -1.39 19.22
CA SER A 289 -15.33 -1.17 20.55
C SER A 289 -16.80 -1.56 20.64
N ASP A 290 -17.54 -1.56 19.54
CA ASP A 290 -18.95 -1.99 19.51
C ASP A 290 -19.10 -3.52 19.54
N ILE A 291 -18.02 -4.27 19.31
CA ILE A 291 -18.01 -5.74 19.23
C ILE A 291 -17.33 -6.36 20.47
N ALA A 292 -16.47 -5.61 21.17
CA ALA A 292 -15.78 -6.05 22.40
C ALA A 292 -16.68 -5.91 23.63
#